data_86c16c428ea734d8cc970c689d5840f4
#
_entry.id   86c16c428ea734d8cc970c689d5840f4
#
_cell.length_a   1.000
_cell.length_b   1.000
_cell.length_c   1.000
_cell.angle_alpha   90.00
_cell.angle_beta   90.00
_cell.angle_gamma   90.00
#
_symmetry.space_group_name_H-M   'P 1'
#
loop_
_entity.id
_entity.type
_entity.pdbx_description
1 polymer ?
#
loop_
_entity_poly.entity_id
_entity_poly.type
_entity_poly.pdbx_seq_one_letter_code
_entity_poly.pdbx_strand_id
1 'polypeptide(L)'
;LPIFRLNTLNKRIDLHMHSLFSDGELLPSELARRAANLNHEVIAITDHVDYSNVEQIPQIQKAIDDINANWNIKVVLGAEVTHVPTESIDGVAKKAKDLGAQIVVVHGETLNEPVIEGTNYAAVNSEYVDILGHPGLITYEEAQIAKENGIYLEISARSGHCLGNGHVANIASEVGNKLLVNTDTHSPDNLITFEKSYEIALGAGLSKKEAMAAIVDNPRELLKSKGIL
;
A
#
# COMPACT_ATOMS: atom_id res chain seq x y z
N LEU A 1 12.59 -29.11 -5.87
CA LEU A 1 12.89 -27.77 -5.33
C LEU A 1 12.70 -27.83 -3.82
N PRO A 2 13.70 -27.46 -2.98
CA PRO A 2 13.47 -27.40 -1.56
C PRO A 2 12.48 -26.25 -1.32
N ILE A 3 11.26 -26.61 -0.93
CA ILE A 3 10.31 -25.68 -0.32
C ILE A 3 11.00 -25.22 0.95
N PHE A 4 11.56 -24.01 0.95
CA PHE A 4 11.93 -23.35 2.17
C PHE A 4 10.68 -23.37 3.05
N ARG A 5 10.70 -24.09 4.17
CA ARG A 5 9.74 -23.88 5.24
C ARG A 5 10.03 -22.46 5.74
N LEU A 6 9.39 -21.47 5.11
CA LEU A 6 9.24 -20.15 5.69
C LEU A 6 8.59 -20.42 7.06
N ASN A 7 9.27 -20.07 8.11
CA ASN A 7 8.82 -20.36 9.46
C ASN A 7 7.40 -19.82 9.61
N THR A 8 6.47 -20.62 10.13
CA THR A 8 5.10 -20.22 10.46
C THR A 8 5.00 -19.01 11.43
N LEU A 9 6.14 -18.45 11.79
CA LEU A 9 6.33 -17.27 12.64
C LEU A 9 6.35 -15.94 11.86
N ASN A 10 6.49 -15.94 10.52
CA ASN A 10 6.52 -14.71 9.75
C ASN A 10 5.09 -14.16 9.60
N LYS A 11 4.88 -13.00 10.17
CA LYS A 11 3.61 -12.29 10.09
C LYS A 11 3.63 -11.32 8.93
N ARG A 12 2.50 -11.17 8.24
CA ARG A 12 2.35 -10.27 7.11
C ARG A 12 2.06 -8.84 7.54
N ILE A 13 2.62 -7.89 6.81
CA ILE A 13 2.22 -6.49 6.82
C ILE A 13 1.66 -6.16 5.45
N ASP A 14 0.51 -5.50 5.40
CA ASP A 14 -0.14 -5.04 4.18
C ASP A 14 -0.67 -3.63 4.37
N LEU A 15 -0.18 -2.69 3.58
CA LEU A 15 -0.40 -1.26 3.79
C LEU A 15 -1.32 -0.64 2.74
N HIS A 16 -2.10 -1.47 2.01
CA HIS A 16 -3.02 -1.01 0.99
C HIS A 16 -4.24 -1.92 0.90
N MET A 17 -5.33 -1.52 1.54
CA MET A 17 -6.60 -2.26 1.59
C MET A 17 -7.79 -1.32 1.68
N HIS A 18 -8.93 -1.75 1.13
CA HIS A 18 -10.17 -0.99 1.05
C HIS A 18 -11.30 -1.63 1.83
N SER A 19 -12.14 -0.80 2.40
CA SER A 19 -13.33 -1.18 3.15
C SER A 19 -14.61 -0.67 2.49
N LEU A 20 -15.76 -0.90 3.12
CA LEU A 20 -17.06 -0.33 2.69
C LEU A 20 -17.12 1.21 2.74
N PHE A 21 -16.09 1.89 3.25
CA PHE A 21 -16.01 3.35 3.21
C PHE A 21 -15.60 3.89 1.84
N SER A 22 -15.10 3.02 0.96
CA SER A 22 -14.96 3.29 -0.48
C SER A 22 -15.69 2.23 -1.30
N ASP A 23 -14.98 1.32 -1.89
CA ASP A 23 -15.50 0.30 -2.81
C ASP A 23 -15.11 -1.13 -2.42
N GLY A 24 -14.56 -1.32 -1.23
CA GLY A 24 -14.34 -2.63 -0.65
C GLY A 24 -15.65 -3.28 -0.17
N GLU A 25 -15.66 -4.61 -0.09
CA GLU A 25 -16.84 -5.38 0.31
C GLU A 25 -17.01 -5.52 1.83
N LEU A 26 -15.97 -5.23 2.62
CA LEU A 26 -15.91 -5.56 4.04
C LEU A 26 -15.96 -4.33 4.94
N LEU A 27 -16.68 -4.44 6.06
CA LEU A 27 -16.52 -3.48 7.16
C LEU A 27 -15.07 -3.48 7.68
N PRO A 28 -14.54 -2.37 8.21
CA PRO A 28 -13.19 -2.31 8.78
C PRO A 28 -12.87 -3.44 9.77
N SER A 29 -13.80 -3.79 10.65
CA SER A 29 -13.61 -4.87 11.62
C SER A 29 -13.62 -6.25 10.97
N GLU A 30 -14.45 -6.48 9.96
CA GLU A 30 -14.44 -7.75 9.23
C GLU A 30 -13.15 -7.92 8.43
N LEU A 31 -12.69 -6.88 7.75
CA LEU A 31 -11.42 -6.85 7.04
C LEU A 31 -10.26 -7.20 7.98
N ALA A 32 -10.17 -6.51 9.12
CA ALA A 32 -9.16 -6.78 10.14
C ALA A 32 -9.23 -8.20 10.69
N ARG A 33 -10.45 -8.73 10.94
CA ARG A 33 -10.63 -10.10 11.46
C ARG A 33 -10.17 -11.16 10.45
N ARG A 34 -10.48 -10.97 9.16
CA ARG A 34 -10.04 -11.88 8.10
C ARG A 34 -8.53 -11.82 7.89
N ALA A 35 -7.94 -10.63 7.87
CA ALA A 35 -6.51 -10.44 7.80
C ALA A 35 -5.78 -11.10 8.99
N ALA A 36 -6.27 -10.92 10.22
CA ALA A 36 -5.73 -11.58 11.40
C ALA A 36 -5.77 -13.11 11.30
N ASN A 37 -6.83 -13.67 10.70
CA ASN A 37 -6.96 -15.11 10.48
C ASN A 37 -5.94 -15.64 9.44
N LEU A 38 -5.44 -14.79 8.56
CA LEU A 38 -4.36 -15.08 7.61
C LEU A 38 -2.97 -14.66 8.13
N ASN A 39 -2.86 -14.49 9.46
CA ASN A 39 -1.61 -14.16 10.15
C ASN A 39 -1.01 -12.79 9.78
N HIS A 40 -1.87 -11.80 9.47
CA HIS A 40 -1.41 -10.42 9.36
C HIS A 40 -1.15 -9.84 10.76
N GLU A 41 -0.04 -9.14 10.90
CA GLU A 41 0.37 -8.42 12.12
C GLU A 41 -0.08 -6.95 12.06
N VAL A 42 0.04 -6.36 10.87
CA VAL A 42 -0.35 -4.97 10.59
C VAL A 42 -1.07 -4.92 9.25
N ILE A 43 -2.17 -4.18 9.22
CA ILE A 43 -2.82 -3.75 7.97
C ILE A 43 -3.05 -2.25 8.00
N ALA A 44 -3.05 -1.59 6.84
CA ALA A 44 -3.59 -0.26 6.70
C ALA A 44 -4.92 -0.30 5.93
N ILE A 45 -5.91 0.43 6.42
CA ILE A 45 -7.15 0.69 5.69
C ILE A 45 -6.95 2.03 4.99
N THR A 46 -6.91 2.00 3.67
CA THR A 46 -6.55 3.11 2.78
C THR A 46 -7.66 3.36 1.78
N ASP A 47 -8.88 3.52 2.27
CA ASP A 47 -10.05 3.77 1.43
C ASP A 47 -9.82 4.92 0.45
N HIS A 48 -10.39 4.81 -0.76
CA HIS A 48 -10.30 5.84 -1.79
C HIS A 48 -10.85 7.18 -1.32
N VAL A 49 -10.08 8.25 -1.55
CA VAL A 49 -10.50 9.61 -1.20
C VAL A 49 -10.26 10.60 -2.33
N ASP A 50 -11.18 11.55 -2.42
CA ASP A 50 -11.06 12.83 -3.09
C ASP A 50 -11.64 13.94 -2.18
N TYR A 51 -11.83 15.16 -2.69
CA TYR A 51 -12.42 16.24 -1.90
C TYR A 51 -13.89 16.00 -1.49
N SER A 52 -14.61 15.05 -2.12
CA SER A 52 -16.02 14.79 -1.79
C SER A 52 -16.19 13.91 -0.54
N ASN A 53 -15.20 13.06 -0.21
CA ASN A 53 -15.33 12.05 0.83
C ASN A 53 -14.18 12.01 1.86
N VAL A 54 -13.10 12.78 1.68
CA VAL A 54 -11.94 12.76 2.58
C VAL A 54 -12.31 13.05 4.04
N GLU A 55 -13.40 13.77 4.30
CA GLU A 55 -13.89 14.07 5.65
C GLU A 55 -14.43 12.83 6.42
N GLN A 56 -14.57 11.69 5.77
CA GLN A 56 -14.99 10.45 6.46
C GLN A 56 -13.86 9.74 7.22
N ILE A 57 -12.58 10.08 6.99
CA ILE A 57 -11.41 9.46 7.64
C ILE A 57 -11.57 9.33 9.15
N PRO A 58 -12.01 10.34 9.92
CA PRO A 58 -12.21 10.21 11.37
C PRO A 58 -13.30 9.21 11.79
N GLN A 59 -14.18 8.80 10.87
CA GLN A 59 -15.19 7.78 11.17
C GLN A 59 -14.57 6.38 11.17
N ILE A 60 -13.65 6.13 10.25
CA ILE A 60 -12.88 4.88 10.15
C ILE A 60 -12.01 4.72 11.40
N GLN A 61 -11.42 5.82 11.90
CA GLN A 61 -10.58 5.83 13.11
C GLN A 61 -11.30 5.23 14.32
N LYS A 62 -12.60 5.47 14.48
CA LYS A 62 -13.37 4.92 15.61
C LYS A 62 -13.41 3.38 15.60
N ALA A 63 -13.54 2.78 14.41
CA ALA A 63 -13.49 1.33 14.29
C ALA A 63 -12.07 0.80 14.54
N ILE A 64 -11.06 1.51 14.03
CA ILE A 64 -9.65 1.16 14.21
C ILE A 64 -9.27 1.19 15.70
N ASP A 65 -9.70 2.20 16.44
CA ASP A 65 -9.41 2.33 17.88
C ASP A 65 -9.98 1.13 18.66
N ASP A 66 -11.22 0.73 18.36
CA ASP A 66 -11.86 -0.43 18.99
C ASP A 66 -11.13 -1.75 18.64
N ILE A 67 -10.76 -1.94 17.38
CA ILE A 67 -10.01 -3.11 16.93
C ILE A 67 -8.66 -3.18 17.63
N ASN A 68 -7.89 -2.10 17.61
CA ASN A 68 -6.56 -2.03 18.20
C ASN A 68 -6.56 -2.22 19.71
N ALA A 69 -7.64 -1.85 20.39
CA ALA A 69 -7.79 -2.04 21.83
C ALA A 69 -8.10 -3.50 22.21
N ASN A 70 -8.74 -4.27 21.32
CA ASN A 70 -9.33 -5.56 21.69
C ASN A 70 -8.72 -6.77 20.94
N TRP A 71 -8.01 -6.56 19.82
CA TRP A 71 -7.51 -7.66 18.99
C TRP A 71 -6.00 -7.63 18.83
N ASN A 72 -5.43 -8.80 18.61
CA ASN A 72 -3.98 -8.95 18.38
C ASN A 72 -3.63 -8.76 16.88
N ILE A 73 -4.05 -7.63 16.33
CA ILE A 73 -3.65 -7.12 15.02
C ILE A 73 -3.57 -5.60 15.15
N LYS A 74 -2.58 -4.98 14.50
CA LYS A 74 -2.50 -3.53 14.42
C LYS A 74 -3.16 -3.06 13.12
N VAL A 75 -4.16 -2.21 13.24
CA VAL A 75 -4.78 -1.54 12.11
C VAL A 75 -4.34 -0.09 12.08
N VAL A 76 -3.89 0.37 10.93
CA VAL A 76 -3.39 1.71 10.66
C VAL A 76 -4.43 2.47 9.84
N LEU A 77 -4.74 3.69 10.25
CA LEU A 77 -5.58 4.59 9.45
C LEU A 77 -4.76 5.13 8.28
N GLY A 78 -5.23 4.92 7.08
CA GLY A 78 -4.67 5.47 5.87
C GLY A 78 -5.73 6.08 4.96
N ALA A 79 -5.30 6.49 3.79
CA ALA A 79 -6.15 6.94 2.69
C ALA A 79 -5.44 6.70 1.37
N GLU A 80 -6.17 6.39 0.32
CA GLU A 80 -5.66 6.38 -1.04
C GLU A 80 -6.28 7.54 -1.84
N VAL A 81 -5.44 8.48 -2.28
CA VAL A 81 -5.86 9.57 -3.18
C VAL A 81 -6.05 9.01 -4.58
N THR A 82 -7.28 9.04 -5.10
CA THR A 82 -7.66 8.28 -6.28
C THR A 82 -8.33 9.14 -7.32
N HIS A 83 -7.84 9.08 -8.58
CA HIS A 83 -8.42 9.72 -9.78
C HIS A 83 -8.72 11.22 -9.62
N VAL A 84 -7.99 11.94 -8.80
CA VAL A 84 -8.08 13.40 -8.68
C VAL A 84 -7.25 14.09 -9.76
N PRO A 85 -7.57 15.34 -10.13
CA PRO A 85 -6.67 16.15 -10.97
C PRO A 85 -5.26 16.21 -10.36
N THR A 86 -4.22 16.17 -11.20
CA THR A 86 -2.82 16.11 -10.74
C THR A 86 -2.46 17.26 -9.79
N GLU A 87 -3.01 18.46 -10.03
CA GLU A 87 -2.84 19.66 -9.21
C GLU A 87 -3.51 19.55 -7.82
N SER A 88 -4.42 18.59 -7.66
CA SER A 88 -5.16 18.37 -6.41
C SER A 88 -4.53 17.30 -5.52
N ILE A 89 -3.61 16.48 -6.03
CA ILE A 89 -3.03 15.32 -5.31
C ILE A 89 -2.42 15.77 -3.98
N ASP A 90 -1.53 16.78 -4.00
CA ASP A 90 -0.89 17.29 -2.79
C ASP A 90 -1.90 17.83 -1.77
N GLY A 91 -2.91 18.58 -2.24
CA GLY A 91 -3.94 19.14 -1.38
C GLY A 91 -4.83 18.08 -0.71
N VAL A 92 -5.23 17.04 -1.44
CA VAL A 92 -6.03 15.93 -0.89
C VAL A 92 -5.18 15.08 0.05
N ALA A 93 -3.93 14.78 -0.31
CA ALA A 93 -2.99 14.05 0.52
C ALA A 93 -2.74 14.78 1.85
N LYS A 94 -2.49 16.10 1.79
CA LYS A 94 -2.38 16.95 2.97
C LYS A 94 -3.62 16.89 3.84
N LYS A 95 -4.79 17.04 3.22
CA LYS A 95 -6.07 17.00 3.94
C LYS A 95 -6.30 15.65 4.63
N ALA A 96 -5.95 14.54 3.98
CA ALA A 96 -6.00 13.21 4.60
C ALA A 96 -5.08 13.12 5.84
N LYS A 97 -3.85 13.64 5.74
CA LYS A 97 -2.93 13.73 6.90
C LYS A 97 -3.51 14.58 8.03
N ASP A 98 -4.04 15.76 7.72
CA ASP A 98 -4.65 16.66 8.70
C ASP A 98 -5.84 16.01 9.42
N LEU A 99 -6.54 15.09 8.78
CA LEU A 99 -7.66 14.31 9.32
C LEU A 99 -7.23 13.02 10.04
N GLY A 100 -5.92 12.75 10.12
CA GLY A 100 -5.37 11.67 10.92
C GLY A 100 -4.85 10.47 10.14
N ALA A 101 -4.87 10.47 8.80
CA ALA A 101 -4.27 9.40 8.01
C ALA A 101 -2.76 9.30 8.29
N GLN A 102 -2.33 8.15 8.80
CA GLN A 102 -0.92 7.88 9.11
C GLN A 102 -0.15 7.43 7.86
N ILE A 103 -0.83 6.74 6.95
CA ILE A 103 -0.31 6.31 5.64
C ILE A 103 -1.17 6.94 4.54
N VAL A 104 -0.55 7.58 3.57
CA VAL A 104 -1.21 8.07 2.36
C VAL A 104 -0.62 7.38 1.15
N VAL A 105 -1.49 6.70 0.42
CA VAL A 105 -1.22 6.09 -0.88
C VAL A 105 -1.75 7.04 -1.96
N VAL A 106 -1.11 7.07 -3.11
CA VAL A 106 -1.69 7.65 -4.32
C VAL A 106 -1.88 6.52 -5.34
N HIS A 107 -3.07 6.44 -5.91
CA HIS A 107 -3.42 5.56 -7.02
C HIS A 107 -2.59 5.93 -8.25
N GLY A 108 -1.59 5.13 -8.56
CA GLY A 108 -0.64 5.39 -9.65
C GLY A 108 -1.20 5.08 -11.04
N GLU A 109 -0.40 5.34 -12.05
CA GLU A 109 -0.75 5.18 -13.46
C GLU A 109 -0.75 3.70 -13.88
N THR A 110 -1.61 2.91 -13.23
CA THR A 110 -1.79 1.49 -13.55
C THR A 110 -2.18 1.27 -15.01
N LEU A 111 -1.81 0.10 -15.57
CA LEU A 111 -2.17 -0.25 -16.96
C LEU A 111 -3.63 -0.68 -17.13
N ASN A 112 -4.34 -0.87 -16.03
CA ASN A 112 -5.68 -1.45 -16.02
C ASN A 112 -6.81 -0.42 -16.00
N GLU A 113 -6.52 0.83 -15.64
CA GLU A 113 -7.50 1.90 -15.45
C GLU A 113 -7.06 3.21 -16.12
N PRO A 114 -8.01 4.07 -16.50
CA PRO A 114 -7.71 5.32 -17.21
C PRO A 114 -7.24 6.42 -16.25
N VAL A 115 -6.08 6.22 -15.60
CA VAL A 115 -5.46 7.24 -14.75
C VAL A 115 -4.88 8.35 -15.63
N ILE A 116 -5.02 9.59 -15.19
CA ILE A 116 -4.50 10.74 -15.93
C ILE A 116 -2.96 10.74 -15.89
N GLU A 117 -2.34 10.98 -17.06
CA GLU A 117 -0.89 11.12 -17.18
C GLU A 117 -0.36 12.28 -16.30
N GLY A 118 0.77 12.05 -15.64
CA GLY A 118 1.37 12.98 -14.67
C GLY A 118 0.95 12.73 -13.22
N THR A 119 0.05 11.76 -12.97
CA THR A 119 -0.33 11.36 -11.60
C THR A 119 0.88 10.84 -10.82
N ASN A 120 1.67 9.93 -11.40
CA ASN A 120 2.89 9.44 -10.75
C ASN A 120 3.83 10.59 -10.40
N TYR A 121 4.08 11.50 -11.35
CA TYR A 121 4.96 12.64 -11.15
C TYR A 121 4.46 13.57 -10.01
N ALA A 122 3.17 13.88 -9.99
CA ALA A 122 2.58 14.70 -8.92
C ALA A 122 2.67 14.00 -7.56
N ALA A 123 2.42 12.69 -7.51
CA ALA A 123 2.49 11.90 -6.29
C ALA A 123 3.89 11.88 -5.68
N VAL A 124 4.93 11.63 -6.51
CA VAL A 124 6.31 11.53 -6.01
C VAL A 124 6.91 12.87 -5.59
N ASN A 125 6.29 13.99 -5.99
CA ASN A 125 6.68 15.34 -5.57
C ASN A 125 5.92 15.85 -4.34
N SER A 126 4.95 15.09 -3.80
CA SER A 126 4.19 15.51 -2.62
C SER A 126 4.88 15.05 -1.33
N GLU A 127 5.03 15.97 -0.37
CA GLU A 127 5.56 15.66 0.97
C GLU A 127 4.59 14.86 1.86
N TYR A 128 3.33 14.74 1.45
CA TYR A 128 2.26 14.06 2.20
C TYR A 128 2.04 12.62 1.76
N VAL A 129 2.66 12.19 0.67
CA VAL A 129 2.54 10.84 0.11
C VAL A 129 3.60 9.91 0.70
N ASP A 130 3.20 8.71 1.10
CA ASP A 130 4.09 7.68 1.65
C ASP A 130 4.34 6.56 0.64
N ILE A 131 3.33 6.21 -0.16
CA ILE A 131 3.35 5.08 -1.08
C ILE A 131 2.77 5.52 -2.43
N LEU A 132 3.47 5.23 -3.52
CA LEU A 132 2.90 5.26 -4.85
C LEU A 132 2.39 3.86 -5.18
N GLY A 133 1.07 3.68 -5.15
CA GLY A 133 0.37 2.43 -5.44
C GLY A 133 0.46 2.07 -6.92
N HIS A 134 0.66 0.79 -7.26
CA HIS A 134 0.65 0.22 -8.62
C HIS A 134 0.99 1.21 -9.76
N PRO A 135 2.21 1.79 -9.77
CA PRO A 135 2.59 2.93 -10.61
C PRO A 135 2.75 2.63 -12.12
N GLY A 136 2.35 1.43 -12.55
CA GLY A 136 2.34 1.07 -13.96
C GLY A 136 3.72 1.15 -14.63
N LEU A 137 3.83 1.99 -15.65
CA LEU A 137 5.09 2.21 -16.38
C LEU A 137 5.86 3.43 -15.84
N ILE A 138 6.04 3.49 -14.54
CA ILE A 138 6.81 4.54 -13.87
C ILE A 138 8.15 4.81 -14.59
N THR A 139 8.50 6.06 -14.78
CA THR A 139 9.74 6.46 -15.41
C THR A 139 10.92 6.40 -14.43
N TYR A 140 12.13 6.38 -14.97
CA TYR A 140 13.36 6.45 -14.17
C TYR A 140 13.42 7.75 -13.33
N GLU A 141 13.02 8.89 -13.93
CA GLU A 141 13.00 10.19 -13.26
C GLU A 141 12.02 10.21 -12.06
N GLU A 142 10.79 9.73 -12.26
CA GLU A 142 9.80 9.63 -11.17
C GLU A 142 10.29 8.72 -10.05
N ALA A 143 10.87 7.58 -10.39
CA ALA A 143 11.44 6.67 -9.41
C ALA A 143 12.60 7.31 -8.64
N GLN A 144 13.43 8.11 -9.30
CA GLN A 144 14.50 8.82 -8.62
C GLN A 144 13.96 9.86 -7.64
N ILE A 145 12.97 10.65 -8.04
CA ILE A 145 12.29 11.61 -7.17
C ILE A 145 11.62 10.89 -5.98
N ALA A 146 10.92 9.77 -6.22
CA ALA A 146 10.32 8.95 -5.16
C ALA A 146 11.37 8.52 -4.13
N LYS A 147 12.54 8.07 -4.58
CA LYS A 147 13.65 7.69 -3.68
C LYS A 147 14.15 8.88 -2.85
N GLU A 148 14.37 10.02 -3.48
CA GLU A 148 14.88 11.24 -2.83
C GLU A 148 13.89 11.74 -1.77
N ASN A 149 12.58 11.62 -2.02
CA ASN A 149 11.51 12.01 -1.12
C ASN A 149 11.09 10.91 -0.13
N GLY A 150 11.72 9.72 -0.19
CA GLY A 150 11.44 8.61 0.72
C GLY A 150 10.09 7.94 0.49
N ILE A 151 9.51 8.07 -0.71
CA ILE A 151 8.25 7.44 -1.12
C ILE A 151 8.53 6.01 -1.57
N TYR A 152 7.73 5.08 -1.05
CA TYR A 152 7.82 3.66 -1.40
C TYR A 152 7.03 3.37 -2.67
N LEU A 153 7.57 2.48 -3.52
CA LEU A 153 6.86 2.01 -4.72
C LEU A 153 6.20 0.67 -4.45
N GLU A 154 5.01 0.47 -4.99
CA GLU A 154 4.23 -0.75 -4.77
C GLU A 154 4.39 -1.77 -5.88
N ILE A 155 4.59 -3.02 -5.46
CA ILE A 155 4.33 -4.25 -6.22
C ILE A 155 2.94 -4.72 -5.80
N SER A 156 1.96 -4.64 -6.68
CA SER A 156 0.58 -4.97 -6.36
C SER A 156 0.26 -6.45 -6.57
N ALA A 157 -0.50 -7.03 -5.63
CA ALA A 157 -1.04 -8.38 -5.80
C ALA A 157 -2.39 -8.40 -6.54
N ARG A 158 -3.02 -7.23 -6.75
CA ARG A 158 -4.34 -7.11 -7.37
C ARG A 158 -4.30 -7.47 -8.85
N SER A 159 -5.29 -8.22 -9.29
CA SER A 159 -5.49 -8.55 -10.71
C SER A 159 -5.63 -7.28 -11.55
N GLY A 160 -4.92 -7.20 -12.67
CA GLY A 160 -4.85 -6.01 -13.53
C GLY A 160 -3.74 -5.05 -13.11
N HIS A 161 -3.69 -4.62 -11.87
CA HIS A 161 -2.65 -3.71 -11.37
C HIS A 161 -1.26 -4.36 -11.34
N CYS A 162 -1.20 -5.68 -11.17
CA CYS A 162 0.05 -6.46 -11.20
C CYS A 162 0.75 -6.51 -12.55
N LEU A 163 0.13 -6.06 -13.63
CA LEU A 163 0.71 -6.09 -14.99
C LEU A 163 1.99 -5.26 -15.11
N GLY A 164 2.12 -4.17 -14.35
CA GLY A 164 3.31 -3.33 -14.30
C GLY A 164 4.42 -3.82 -13.37
N ASN A 165 4.18 -4.82 -12.53
CA ASN A 165 5.09 -5.21 -11.44
C ASN A 165 6.54 -5.46 -11.88
N GLY A 166 6.74 -6.15 -13.01
CA GLY A 166 8.08 -6.44 -13.51
C GLY A 166 8.85 -5.18 -13.93
N HIS A 167 8.15 -4.21 -14.53
CA HIS A 167 8.74 -2.92 -14.88
C HIS A 167 9.10 -2.12 -13.63
N VAL A 168 8.17 -2.02 -12.67
CA VAL A 168 8.39 -1.33 -11.38
C VAL A 168 9.58 -1.94 -10.64
N ALA A 169 9.65 -3.27 -10.57
CA ALA A 169 10.77 -3.96 -9.91
C ALA A 169 12.11 -3.66 -10.57
N ASN A 170 12.16 -3.65 -11.91
CA ASN A 170 13.38 -3.34 -12.67
C ASN A 170 13.84 -1.89 -12.41
N ILE A 171 12.95 -0.91 -12.59
CA ILE A 171 13.29 0.51 -12.36
C ILE A 171 13.69 0.75 -10.90
N ALA A 172 12.96 0.17 -9.95
CA ALA A 172 13.28 0.28 -8.53
C ALA A 172 14.67 -0.28 -8.19
N SER A 173 15.04 -1.42 -8.81
CA SER A 173 16.38 -2.01 -8.63
C SER A 173 17.49 -1.12 -9.19
N GLU A 174 17.30 -0.54 -10.39
CA GLU A 174 18.25 0.37 -11.01
C GLU A 174 18.46 1.65 -10.20
N VAL A 175 17.38 2.23 -9.69
CA VAL A 175 17.42 3.47 -8.90
C VAL A 175 17.80 3.20 -7.45
N GLY A 176 17.41 2.05 -6.89
CA GLY A 176 17.57 1.68 -5.49
C GLY A 176 16.40 2.18 -4.64
N ASN A 177 15.17 2.16 -5.17
CA ASN A 177 13.95 2.44 -4.42
C ASN A 177 13.61 1.32 -3.44
N LYS A 178 12.89 1.67 -2.39
CA LYS A 178 12.27 0.70 -1.49
C LYS A 178 10.92 0.28 -2.03
N LEU A 179 10.72 -1.03 -2.13
CA LEU A 179 9.48 -1.64 -2.60
C LEU A 179 8.65 -2.16 -1.44
N LEU A 180 7.33 -2.14 -1.60
CA LEU A 180 6.35 -2.84 -0.76
C LEU A 180 5.59 -3.84 -1.63
N VAL A 181 5.06 -4.90 -1.00
CA VAL A 181 4.11 -5.82 -1.65
C VAL A 181 2.79 -5.73 -0.93
N ASN A 182 1.81 -5.08 -1.54
CA ASN A 182 0.47 -4.93 -0.97
C ASN A 182 -0.58 -5.61 -1.85
N THR A 183 -1.77 -5.80 -1.29
CA THR A 183 -2.84 -6.52 -1.97
C THR A 183 -3.80 -5.63 -2.72
N ASP A 184 -3.95 -4.38 -2.28
CA ASP A 184 -5.04 -3.56 -2.77
C ASP A 184 -6.38 -4.31 -2.66
N THR A 185 -6.61 -4.89 -1.45
CA THR A 185 -7.74 -5.76 -1.16
C THR A 185 -9.05 -4.99 -1.20
N HIS A 186 -10.01 -5.47 -2.01
CA HIS A 186 -11.39 -4.98 -2.09
C HIS A 186 -12.40 -6.05 -1.69
N SER A 187 -12.03 -7.33 -1.77
CA SER A 187 -12.89 -8.46 -1.41
C SER A 187 -12.14 -9.46 -0.53
N PRO A 188 -12.85 -10.38 0.14
CA PRO A 188 -12.21 -11.43 0.95
C PRO A 188 -11.18 -12.26 0.19
N ASP A 189 -11.41 -12.49 -1.10
CA ASP A 189 -10.56 -13.33 -1.95
C ASP A 189 -9.26 -12.63 -2.38
N ASN A 190 -9.14 -11.32 -2.16
CA ASN A 190 -7.90 -10.59 -2.43
C ASN A 190 -6.87 -10.70 -1.29
N LEU A 191 -7.30 -11.10 -0.09
CA LEU A 191 -6.39 -11.32 1.03
C LEU A 191 -5.45 -12.49 0.77
N ILE A 192 -4.16 -12.29 0.97
CA ILE A 192 -3.12 -13.29 0.71
C ILE A 192 -2.26 -13.57 1.93
N THR A 193 -1.63 -14.75 1.96
CA THR A 193 -0.68 -15.13 3.00
C THR A 193 0.70 -14.49 2.79
N PHE A 194 1.56 -14.58 3.80
CA PHE A 194 2.96 -14.18 3.71
C PHE A 194 3.69 -14.90 2.56
N GLU A 195 3.49 -16.20 2.43
CA GLU A 195 4.11 -17.01 1.38
C GLU A 195 3.70 -16.54 -0.01
N LYS A 196 2.40 -16.20 -0.18
CA LYS A 196 1.89 -15.70 -1.45
C LYS A 196 2.49 -14.34 -1.81
N SER A 197 2.65 -13.44 -0.85
CA SER A 197 3.31 -12.15 -1.09
C SER A 197 4.78 -12.32 -1.51
N TYR A 198 5.49 -13.29 -0.92
CA TYR A 198 6.83 -13.64 -1.32
C TYR A 198 6.92 -14.18 -2.75
N GLU A 199 5.97 -15.06 -3.14
CA GLU A 199 5.88 -15.57 -4.51
C GLU A 199 5.62 -14.44 -5.51
N ILE A 200 4.76 -13.47 -5.18
CA ILE A 200 4.47 -12.30 -6.03
C ILE A 200 5.72 -11.44 -6.20
N ALA A 201 6.46 -11.17 -5.12
CA ALA A 201 7.71 -10.43 -5.18
C ALA A 201 8.74 -11.12 -6.09
N LEU A 202 8.90 -12.45 -5.97
CA LEU A 202 9.76 -13.23 -6.87
C LEU A 202 9.25 -13.22 -8.31
N GLY A 203 7.93 -13.30 -8.50
CA GLY A 203 7.27 -13.24 -9.81
C GLY A 203 7.46 -11.90 -10.51
N ALA A 204 7.58 -10.81 -9.76
CA ALA A 204 7.94 -9.49 -10.26
C ALA A 204 9.41 -9.37 -10.69
N GLY A 205 10.24 -10.37 -10.42
CA GLY A 205 11.66 -10.41 -10.79
C GLY A 205 12.64 -10.06 -9.68
N LEU A 206 12.15 -9.83 -8.45
CA LEU A 206 13.01 -9.53 -7.30
C LEU A 206 13.86 -10.74 -6.90
N SER A 207 15.10 -10.51 -6.51
CA SER A 207 15.91 -11.54 -5.85
C SER A 207 15.27 -11.92 -4.51
N LYS A 208 15.66 -13.08 -3.94
CA LYS A 208 15.18 -13.52 -2.62
C LYS A 208 15.42 -12.48 -1.52
N LYS A 209 16.53 -11.76 -1.59
CA LYS A 209 16.87 -10.72 -0.60
C LYS A 209 15.95 -9.51 -0.75
N GLU A 210 15.74 -9.03 -1.98
CA GLU A 210 14.86 -7.91 -2.28
C GLU A 210 13.40 -8.25 -1.96
N ALA A 211 12.95 -9.46 -2.31
CA ALA A 211 11.62 -9.94 -1.97
C ALA A 211 11.37 -9.93 -0.45
N MET A 212 12.34 -10.43 0.35
CA MET A 212 12.22 -10.37 1.81
C MET A 212 12.25 -8.94 2.32
N ALA A 213 13.09 -8.06 1.76
CA ALA A 213 13.09 -6.65 2.13
C ALA A 213 11.73 -6.00 1.85
N ALA A 214 11.13 -6.26 0.68
CA ALA A 214 9.86 -5.67 0.28
C ALA A 214 8.65 -6.12 1.14
N ILE A 215 8.70 -7.34 1.72
CA ILE A 215 7.57 -7.88 2.50
C ILE A 215 7.80 -7.83 4.02
N VAL A 216 9.04 -7.59 4.49
CA VAL A 216 9.38 -7.58 5.93
C VAL A 216 10.05 -6.28 6.34
N ASP A 217 11.21 -5.95 5.75
CA ASP A 217 12.06 -4.88 6.27
C ASP A 217 11.48 -3.50 5.93
N ASN A 218 11.13 -3.28 4.68
CA ASN A 218 10.65 -2.00 4.18
C ASN A 218 9.32 -1.57 4.81
N PRO A 219 8.26 -2.43 4.90
CA PRO A 219 7.03 -2.02 5.55
C PRO A 219 7.23 -1.73 7.06
N ARG A 220 8.11 -2.46 7.75
CA ARG A 220 8.47 -2.18 9.14
C ARG A 220 9.22 -0.86 9.29
N GLU A 221 10.12 -0.56 8.37
CA GLU A 221 10.84 0.71 8.34
C GLU A 221 9.89 1.88 8.16
N LEU A 222 8.97 1.79 7.19
CA LEU A 222 7.94 2.82 6.97
C LEU A 222 7.10 3.03 8.24
N LEU A 223 6.59 1.96 8.86
CA LEU A 223 5.78 2.05 10.08
C LEU A 223 6.56 2.64 11.26
N LYS A 224 7.84 2.30 11.42
CA LYS A 224 8.72 2.90 12.45
C LYS A 224 8.96 4.38 12.22
N SER A 225 9.17 4.81 10.96
CA SER A 225 9.35 6.23 10.63
C SER A 225 8.12 7.07 10.97
N LYS A 226 6.93 6.43 11.00
CA LYS A 226 5.67 7.07 11.40
C LYS A 226 5.33 6.90 12.90
N GLY A 227 6.21 6.27 13.68
CA GLY A 227 5.98 6.03 15.11
C GLY A 227 4.83 5.03 15.41
N ILE A 228 4.53 4.14 14.46
CA ILE A 228 3.44 3.14 14.57
C ILE A 228 3.94 1.84 15.20
N LEU A 229 5.19 1.46 14.95
CA LEU A 229 5.91 0.31 15.52
C LEU A 229 7.11 0.75 16.34
#